data_ffbbff48c4842c543d55b2980569bd9d
#
_entry.id   ffbbff48c4842c543d55b2980569bd9d
#
_cell.length_a   1.000
_cell.length_b   1.000
_cell.length_c   1.000
_cell.angle_alpha   90.00
_cell.angle_beta   90.00
_cell.angle_gamma   90.00
#
_symmetry.space_group_name_H-M   'P 1'
#
loop_
_entity.id
_entity.type
_entity.pdbx_description
1 polymer ?
#
loop_
_entity_poly.entity_id
_entity_poly.type
_entity_poly.pdbx_seq_one_letter_code
_entity_poly.pdbx_strand_id
1 'polypeptide(L)'
;MRIGKLDNDQLNELILSKFRHTRSEVVCSPRIGVDCAAVDLGGRLAVLSTDPITSAANNLGQLTVHVSCNDAAAAGAEPVGLLVTLLAPPTATEADIARVADELALAAEQAGVEIIGGHTEVTDSVTRMVTCATVLAKAGEHGVLDARDVRAGNELVLTKSAGLEGAAILASDFSALLSGVPEEALVQARGFFKEVSVVKEGLYAAAHGAVAMHDVTEGGVLGAAWEMAEAARCRVVIDRAAIPIHPATAEIAAALGLDPLRLLSSGAMLIACVDGDALVRGLRELGIPAAKIGKAVQGSGACFADGT
;
A
#
# COMPACT_ATOMS: atom_id res chain seq x y z
N MET A 1 -15.35 6.04 -19.20
CA MET A 1 -14.50 6.15 -17.98
C MET A 1 -13.21 5.39 -18.24
N ARG A 2 -12.10 5.81 -17.69
CA ARG A 2 -10.82 5.07 -17.79
C ARG A 2 -10.80 3.94 -16.78
N ILE A 3 -10.06 2.87 -17.11
CA ILE A 3 -9.79 1.79 -16.14
C ILE A 3 -8.84 2.32 -15.06
N GLY A 4 -9.09 1.97 -13.80
CA GLY A 4 -8.31 2.38 -12.63
C GLY A 4 -9.12 3.17 -11.62
N LYS A 5 -8.46 3.71 -10.59
CA LYS A 5 -9.07 4.61 -9.60
C LYS A 5 -9.64 5.87 -10.28
N LEU A 6 -10.70 6.43 -9.73
CA LEU A 6 -11.16 7.76 -10.09
C LEU A 6 -10.08 8.79 -9.73
N ASP A 7 -9.95 9.84 -10.52
CA ASP A 7 -9.14 10.98 -10.07
C ASP A 7 -9.76 11.65 -8.84
N ASN A 8 -8.95 12.40 -8.09
CA ASN A 8 -9.36 12.95 -6.82
C ASN A 8 -10.54 13.93 -6.91
N ASP A 9 -10.63 14.70 -8.00
CA ASP A 9 -11.74 15.62 -8.21
C ASP A 9 -13.03 14.85 -8.45
N GLN A 10 -12.98 13.82 -9.32
CA GLN A 10 -14.11 12.93 -9.58
C GLN A 10 -14.53 12.16 -8.32
N LEU A 11 -13.56 11.61 -7.56
CA LEU A 11 -13.85 10.91 -6.30
C LEU A 11 -14.56 11.83 -5.31
N ASN A 12 -14.08 13.05 -5.15
CA ASN A 12 -14.69 14.03 -4.25
C ASN A 12 -16.09 14.43 -4.72
N GLU A 13 -16.24 14.82 -6.00
CA GLU A 13 -17.53 15.32 -6.52
C GLU A 13 -18.60 14.23 -6.57
N LEU A 14 -18.26 13.03 -7.07
CA LEU A 14 -19.24 11.98 -7.35
C LEU A 14 -19.57 11.13 -6.11
N ILE A 15 -18.63 10.97 -5.19
CA ILE A 15 -18.72 10.02 -4.08
C ILE A 15 -18.67 10.72 -2.72
N LEU A 16 -17.50 11.29 -2.35
CA LEU A 16 -17.25 11.75 -0.98
C LEU A 16 -18.18 12.88 -0.56
N SER A 17 -18.51 13.81 -1.47
CA SER A 17 -19.45 14.92 -1.20
C SER A 17 -20.88 14.48 -0.88
N LYS A 18 -21.26 13.23 -1.17
CA LYS A 18 -22.59 12.69 -0.91
C LYS A 18 -22.74 12.15 0.52
N PHE A 19 -21.62 11.84 1.18
CA PHE A 19 -21.66 11.27 2.52
C PHE A 19 -21.72 12.35 3.59
N ARG A 20 -22.56 12.12 4.59
CA ARG A 20 -22.69 13.00 5.76
C ARG A 20 -22.11 12.28 6.98
N HIS A 21 -21.24 12.96 7.68
CA HIS A 21 -20.62 12.47 8.91
C HIS A 21 -21.28 13.15 10.09
N THR A 22 -22.16 12.43 10.79
CA THR A 22 -22.96 12.97 11.92
C THR A 22 -22.72 12.22 13.23
N ARG A 23 -22.04 11.07 13.16
CA ARG A 23 -21.73 10.25 14.33
C ARG A 23 -20.43 10.73 14.97
N SER A 24 -20.49 11.04 16.27
CA SER A 24 -19.32 11.48 17.04
C SER A 24 -18.23 10.39 17.17
N GLU A 25 -18.64 9.13 17.07
CA GLU A 25 -17.74 7.99 17.12
C GLU A 25 -16.88 7.86 15.87
N VAL A 26 -17.27 8.46 14.74
CA VAL A 26 -16.45 8.46 13.51
C VAL A 26 -15.41 9.58 13.62
N VAL A 27 -14.23 9.24 14.13
CA VAL A 27 -13.14 10.20 14.36
C VAL A 27 -12.28 10.44 13.13
N CYS A 28 -12.22 9.47 12.22
CA CYS A 28 -11.60 9.61 10.91
C CYS A 28 -12.59 9.14 9.83
N SER A 29 -13.02 10.07 8.99
CA SER A 29 -13.98 9.82 7.90
C SER A 29 -13.29 9.80 6.53
N PRO A 30 -13.91 9.18 5.49
CA PRO A 30 -13.32 9.08 4.16
C PRO A 30 -13.00 10.45 3.57
N ARG A 31 -11.79 10.59 3.03
CA ARG A 31 -11.30 11.76 2.30
C ARG A 31 -10.08 11.41 1.48
N ILE A 32 -9.69 12.29 0.56
CA ILE A 32 -8.49 12.12 -0.25
C ILE A 32 -7.24 12.07 0.65
N GLY A 33 -6.34 11.11 0.37
CA GLY A 33 -5.08 10.91 1.10
C GLY A 33 -5.25 10.28 2.49
N VAL A 34 -6.34 9.54 2.69
CA VAL A 34 -6.61 8.79 3.92
C VAL A 34 -7.08 7.38 3.58
N ASP A 35 -6.26 6.41 3.90
CA ASP A 35 -6.50 5.01 3.55
C ASP A 35 -7.45 4.32 4.54
N CYS A 36 -7.51 4.78 5.79
CA CYS A 36 -8.31 4.14 6.83
C CYS A 36 -9.37 5.05 7.45
N ALA A 37 -10.54 4.48 7.75
CA ALA A 37 -11.49 5.06 8.69
C ALA A 37 -11.09 4.71 10.14
N ALA A 38 -11.47 5.55 11.10
CA ALA A 38 -11.32 5.25 12.53
C ALA A 38 -12.61 5.53 13.30
N VAL A 39 -12.98 4.58 14.14
CA VAL A 39 -14.22 4.62 14.93
C VAL A 39 -13.88 4.42 16.41
N ASP A 40 -14.34 5.34 17.26
CA ASP A 40 -14.24 5.19 18.73
C ASP A 40 -15.33 4.25 19.24
N LEU A 41 -14.91 3.17 19.85
CA LEU A 41 -15.77 2.15 20.45
C LEU A 41 -15.70 2.21 21.99
N GLY A 42 -15.85 3.41 22.56
CA GLY A 42 -15.85 3.61 24.00
C GLY A 42 -14.41 3.76 24.56
N GLY A 43 -13.61 4.59 23.94
CA GLY A 43 -12.23 4.91 24.33
C GLY A 43 -11.18 3.99 23.70
N ARG A 44 -11.59 3.14 22.74
CA ARG A 44 -10.69 2.35 21.90
C ARG A 44 -11.00 2.64 20.42
N LEU A 45 -9.96 3.01 19.66
CA LEU A 45 -10.11 3.26 18.24
C LEU A 45 -9.98 1.95 17.45
N ALA A 46 -11.06 1.58 16.77
CA ALA A 46 -11.01 0.59 15.70
C ALA A 46 -10.65 1.32 14.40
N VAL A 47 -9.66 0.79 13.68
CA VAL A 47 -9.19 1.30 12.38
C VAL A 47 -9.61 0.30 11.32
N LEU A 48 -10.20 0.80 10.24
CA LEU A 48 -10.76 -0.04 9.17
C LEU A 48 -10.38 0.53 7.81
N SER A 49 -10.00 -0.36 6.90
CA SER A 49 -9.89 -0.08 5.46
C SER A 49 -10.52 -1.21 4.67
N THR A 50 -10.85 -0.95 3.41
CA THR A 50 -11.39 -1.98 2.52
C THR A 50 -10.92 -1.75 1.10
N ASP A 51 -10.25 -2.77 0.53
CA ASP A 51 -9.72 -2.74 -0.82
C ASP A 51 -10.03 -4.00 -1.62
N PRO A 52 -10.35 -3.83 -2.92
CA PRO A 52 -10.44 -4.94 -3.84
C PRO A 52 -9.09 -5.26 -4.47
N ILE A 53 -8.78 -6.52 -4.68
CA ILE A 53 -7.68 -6.98 -5.53
C ILE A 53 -8.26 -7.45 -6.86
N THR A 54 -7.97 -6.69 -7.92
CA THR A 54 -8.58 -6.90 -9.25
C THR A 54 -7.56 -7.17 -10.36
N SER A 55 -6.27 -6.89 -10.14
CA SER A 55 -5.24 -6.90 -11.18
C SER A 55 -4.34 -8.12 -11.19
N ALA A 56 -4.28 -8.90 -10.10
CA ALA A 56 -3.45 -10.10 -10.01
C ALA A 56 -4.25 -11.37 -10.33
N ALA A 57 -3.67 -12.25 -11.16
CA ALA A 57 -4.19 -13.59 -11.40
C ALA A 57 -3.53 -14.61 -10.46
N ASN A 58 -2.26 -14.42 -10.16
CA ASN A 58 -1.48 -15.24 -9.22
C ASN A 58 -1.33 -14.52 -7.89
N ASN A 59 -1.20 -15.29 -6.80
CA ASN A 59 -1.05 -14.79 -5.42
C ASN A 59 -2.18 -13.86 -4.96
N LEU A 60 -3.40 -14.05 -5.49
CA LEU A 60 -4.57 -13.21 -5.18
C LEU A 60 -4.86 -13.19 -3.68
N GLY A 61 -4.89 -14.35 -3.02
CA GLY A 61 -5.14 -14.45 -1.58
C GLY A 61 -4.04 -13.78 -0.75
N GLN A 62 -2.77 -13.97 -1.14
CA GLN A 62 -1.63 -13.34 -0.47
C GLN A 62 -1.70 -11.81 -0.54
N LEU A 63 -1.92 -11.26 -1.74
CA LEU A 63 -2.06 -9.81 -1.92
C LEU A 63 -3.25 -9.26 -1.14
N THR A 64 -4.38 -9.98 -1.11
CA THR A 64 -5.57 -9.57 -0.35
C THR A 64 -5.25 -9.31 1.11
N VAL A 65 -4.52 -10.22 1.75
CA VAL A 65 -4.17 -10.07 3.17
C VAL A 65 -3.16 -8.93 3.36
N HIS A 66 -2.07 -8.94 2.60
CA HIS A 66 -0.98 -8.01 2.86
C HIS A 66 -1.36 -6.56 2.50
N VAL A 67 -2.00 -6.32 1.36
CA VAL A 67 -2.39 -4.95 0.95
C VAL A 67 -3.36 -4.36 1.96
N SER A 68 -4.41 -5.10 2.36
CA SER A 68 -5.35 -4.60 3.38
C SER A 68 -4.70 -4.34 4.74
N CYS A 69 -3.73 -5.19 5.14
CA CYS A 69 -2.99 -4.97 6.39
C CYS A 69 -2.02 -3.79 6.29
N ASN A 70 -1.51 -3.49 5.09
CA ASN A 70 -0.60 -2.37 4.85
C ASN A 70 -1.28 -1.03 5.11
N ASP A 71 -2.56 -0.85 4.69
CA ASP A 71 -3.34 0.35 4.99
C ASP A 71 -3.41 0.62 6.50
N ALA A 72 -3.75 -0.43 7.27
CA ALA A 72 -3.81 -0.32 8.71
C ALA A 72 -2.45 0.05 9.31
N ALA A 73 -1.36 -0.55 8.81
CA ALA A 73 0.00 -0.25 9.22
C ALA A 73 0.40 1.19 8.85
N ALA A 74 -0.02 1.69 7.68
CA ALA A 74 0.20 3.08 7.26
C ALA A 74 -0.50 4.08 8.20
N ALA A 75 -1.64 3.70 8.76
CA ALA A 75 -2.32 4.46 9.82
C ALA A 75 -1.69 4.29 11.22
N GLY A 76 -0.61 3.52 11.37
CA GLY A 76 0.02 3.21 12.64
C GLY A 76 -0.80 2.22 13.51
N ALA A 77 -1.73 1.49 12.91
CA ALA A 77 -2.63 0.56 13.61
C ALA A 77 -2.18 -0.89 13.40
N GLU A 78 -2.33 -1.70 14.45
CA GLU A 78 -2.01 -3.13 14.41
C GLU A 78 -3.19 -3.91 13.82
N PRO A 79 -3.03 -4.58 12.66
CA PRO A 79 -4.06 -5.44 12.09
C PRO A 79 -4.41 -6.59 13.04
N VAL A 80 -5.70 -6.93 13.10
CA VAL A 80 -6.21 -8.01 13.97
C VAL A 80 -6.89 -9.09 13.15
N GLY A 81 -7.69 -8.69 12.15
CA GLY A 81 -8.40 -9.65 11.33
C GLY A 81 -9.03 -9.05 10.09
N LEU A 82 -9.44 -9.92 9.18
CA LEU A 82 -10.03 -9.53 7.90
C LEU A 82 -11.39 -10.19 7.67
N LEU A 83 -12.33 -9.42 7.15
CA LEU A 83 -13.50 -9.92 6.47
C LEU A 83 -13.20 -9.97 4.97
N VAL A 84 -13.31 -11.15 4.34
CA VAL A 84 -12.93 -11.33 2.93
C VAL A 84 -14.14 -11.72 2.10
N THR A 85 -14.43 -10.95 1.05
CA THR A 85 -15.35 -11.35 -0.02
C THR A 85 -14.53 -11.92 -1.18
N LEU A 86 -14.89 -13.14 -1.63
CA LEU A 86 -14.35 -13.79 -2.82
C LEU A 86 -15.44 -13.96 -3.85
N LEU A 87 -15.30 -13.29 -4.99
CA LEU A 87 -16.17 -13.44 -6.16
C LEU A 87 -15.45 -14.26 -7.22
N ALA A 88 -16.02 -15.41 -7.59
CA ALA A 88 -15.50 -16.31 -8.59
C ALA A 88 -16.38 -16.29 -9.85
N PRO A 89 -15.81 -16.21 -11.07
CA PRO A 89 -16.58 -16.34 -12.30
C PRO A 89 -17.10 -17.78 -12.46
N PRO A 90 -18.15 -18.01 -13.27
CA PRO A 90 -18.66 -19.37 -13.54
C PRO A 90 -17.65 -20.32 -14.18
N THR A 91 -16.54 -19.78 -14.73
CA THR A 91 -15.43 -20.56 -15.30
C THR A 91 -14.40 -21.03 -14.28
N ALA A 92 -14.46 -20.54 -13.04
CA ALA A 92 -13.56 -20.96 -11.97
C ALA A 92 -13.89 -22.39 -11.53
N THR A 93 -12.86 -23.13 -11.16
CA THR A 93 -12.97 -24.47 -10.61
C THR A 93 -12.92 -24.44 -9.08
N GLU A 94 -13.36 -25.53 -8.45
CA GLU A 94 -13.18 -25.70 -6.99
C GLU A 94 -11.70 -25.62 -6.58
N ALA A 95 -10.79 -26.11 -7.43
CA ALA A 95 -9.36 -26.04 -7.19
C ALA A 95 -8.83 -24.59 -7.21
N ASP A 96 -9.39 -23.73 -8.06
CA ASP A 96 -9.02 -22.31 -8.10
C ASP A 96 -9.46 -21.60 -6.82
N ILE A 97 -10.69 -21.89 -6.35
CA ILE A 97 -11.22 -21.31 -5.10
C ILE A 97 -10.39 -21.81 -3.90
N ALA A 98 -10.09 -23.12 -3.86
CA ALA A 98 -9.27 -23.72 -2.80
C ALA A 98 -7.86 -23.10 -2.75
N ARG A 99 -7.21 -22.90 -3.91
CA ARG A 99 -5.91 -22.24 -4.00
C ARG A 99 -5.92 -20.84 -3.40
N VAL A 100 -6.92 -20.02 -3.72
CA VAL A 100 -7.04 -18.67 -3.14
C VAL A 100 -7.28 -18.74 -1.63
N ALA A 101 -8.08 -19.70 -1.15
CA ALA A 101 -8.29 -19.90 0.28
C ALA A 101 -7.00 -20.32 1.01
N ASP A 102 -6.19 -21.20 0.41
CA ASP A 102 -4.89 -21.60 0.95
C ASP A 102 -3.90 -20.42 0.99
N GLU A 103 -3.87 -19.60 -0.07
CA GLU A 103 -3.08 -18.37 -0.11
C GLU A 103 -3.50 -17.37 1.00
N LEU A 104 -4.81 -17.18 1.20
CA LEU A 104 -5.36 -16.33 2.28
C LEU A 104 -4.93 -16.85 3.66
N ALA A 105 -5.10 -18.16 3.90
CA ALA A 105 -4.77 -18.77 5.18
C ALA A 105 -3.29 -18.63 5.52
N LEU A 106 -2.40 -18.95 4.56
CA LEU A 106 -0.96 -18.83 4.74
C LEU A 106 -0.52 -17.38 4.98
N ALA A 107 -1.05 -16.43 4.21
CA ALA A 107 -0.71 -15.02 4.37
C ALA A 107 -1.22 -14.45 5.69
N ALA A 108 -2.43 -14.85 6.15
CA ALA A 108 -2.97 -14.46 7.43
C ALA A 108 -2.11 -14.97 8.59
N GLU A 109 -1.67 -16.23 8.53
CA GLU A 109 -0.73 -16.80 9.51
C GLU A 109 0.59 -16.00 9.56
N GLN A 110 1.17 -15.69 8.39
CA GLN A 110 2.42 -14.93 8.29
C GLN A 110 2.29 -13.49 8.80
N ALA A 111 1.13 -12.87 8.58
CA ALA A 111 0.83 -11.51 9.04
C ALA A 111 0.40 -11.47 10.52
N GLY A 112 0.14 -12.62 11.15
CA GLY A 112 -0.35 -12.69 12.52
C GLY A 112 -1.78 -12.18 12.70
N VAL A 113 -2.62 -12.33 11.66
CA VAL A 113 -4.03 -11.90 11.64
C VAL A 113 -4.96 -13.09 11.40
N GLU A 114 -6.25 -12.92 11.64
CA GLU A 114 -7.25 -13.96 11.40
C GLU A 114 -8.22 -13.57 10.27
N ILE A 115 -8.64 -14.54 9.46
CA ILE A 115 -9.82 -14.38 8.60
C ILE A 115 -11.05 -14.58 9.49
N ILE A 116 -11.68 -13.47 9.90
CA ILE A 116 -12.76 -13.45 10.91
C ILE A 116 -14.15 -13.60 10.28
N GLY A 117 -14.25 -13.69 8.96
CA GLY A 117 -15.49 -13.90 8.24
C GLY A 117 -15.41 -13.42 6.80
N GLY A 118 -16.56 -13.29 6.16
CA GLY A 118 -16.63 -12.82 4.78
C GLY A 118 -17.77 -13.46 4.00
N HIS A 119 -17.62 -13.47 2.65
CA HIS A 119 -18.60 -14.03 1.73
C HIS A 119 -17.89 -14.67 0.53
N THR A 120 -18.38 -15.81 0.07
CA THR A 120 -17.86 -16.45 -1.15
C THR A 120 -19.04 -16.74 -2.09
N GLU A 121 -18.93 -16.31 -3.34
CA GLU A 121 -19.99 -16.42 -4.32
C GLU A 121 -19.43 -16.73 -5.71
N VAL A 122 -20.12 -17.60 -6.46
CA VAL A 122 -19.91 -17.77 -7.90
C VAL A 122 -20.92 -16.89 -8.64
N THR A 123 -20.43 -15.94 -9.45
CA THR A 123 -21.28 -14.93 -10.11
C THR A 123 -20.75 -14.61 -11.51
N ASP A 124 -21.67 -14.28 -12.43
CA ASP A 124 -21.35 -13.80 -13.78
C ASP A 124 -21.03 -12.29 -13.82
N SER A 125 -21.13 -11.60 -12.68
CA SER A 125 -20.75 -10.20 -12.56
C SER A 125 -19.25 -9.96 -12.68
N VAL A 126 -18.41 -11.00 -12.57
CA VAL A 126 -16.96 -10.93 -12.73
C VAL A 126 -16.48 -11.90 -13.80
N THR A 127 -15.40 -11.51 -14.53
CA THR A 127 -14.79 -12.34 -15.56
C THR A 127 -13.54 -13.09 -15.11
N ARG A 128 -13.03 -12.75 -13.94
CA ARG A 128 -11.93 -13.40 -13.21
C ARG A 128 -12.22 -13.37 -11.72
N MET A 129 -11.49 -14.14 -10.93
CA MET A 129 -11.63 -14.03 -9.47
C MET A 129 -11.24 -12.65 -8.98
N VAL A 130 -12.04 -12.12 -8.07
CA VAL A 130 -11.85 -10.83 -7.41
C VAL A 130 -12.02 -11.06 -5.91
N THR A 131 -11.13 -10.51 -5.12
CA THR A 131 -11.29 -10.42 -3.67
C THR A 131 -11.53 -8.98 -3.27
N CYS A 132 -12.26 -8.79 -2.17
CA CYS A 132 -12.34 -7.52 -1.47
C CYS A 132 -12.24 -7.83 0.02
N ALA A 133 -11.26 -7.23 0.69
CA ALA A 133 -11.10 -7.46 2.12
C ALA A 133 -11.32 -6.18 2.91
N THR A 134 -11.94 -6.32 4.08
CA THR A 134 -12.00 -5.26 5.09
C THR A 134 -11.11 -5.66 6.24
N VAL A 135 -10.05 -4.89 6.50
CA VAL A 135 -9.20 -5.07 7.67
C VAL A 135 -9.82 -4.39 8.88
N LEU A 136 -9.78 -5.08 10.01
CA LEU A 136 -10.01 -4.54 11.35
C LEU A 136 -8.68 -4.46 12.06
N ALA A 137 -8.32 -3.26 12.52
CA ALA A 137 -7.09 -3.01 13.26
C ALA A 137 -7.38 -2.20 14.53
N LYS A 138 -6.45 -2.23 15.46
CA LYS A 138 -6.48 -1.42 16.69
C LYS A 138 -5.44 -0.31 16.59
N ALA A 139 -5.83 0.92 16.87
CA ALA A 139 -4.89 2.03 16.95
C ALA A 139 -3.87 1.81 18.10
N GLY A 140 -2.62 2.22 17.85
CA GLY A 140 -1.58 2.25 18.87
C GLY A 140 -1.79 3.37 19.89
N GLU A 141 -0.85 3.51 20.84
CA GLU A 141 -0.89 4.54 21.88
C GLU A 141 -0.83 5.97 21.32
N HIS A 142 -0.25 6.13 20.13
CA HIS A 142 -0.15 7.42 19.43
C HIS A 142 -1.41 7.80 18.64
N GLY A 143 -2.46 6.99 18.70
CA GLY A 143 -3.67 7.19 17.90
C GLY A 143 -3.49 6.73 16.45
N VAL A 144 -4.16 7.42 15.54
CA VAL A 144 -4.12 7.15 14.09
C VAL A 144 -3.26 8.22 13.43
N LEU A 145 -2.24 7.81 12.68
CA LEU A 145 -1.39 8.73 11.92
C LEU A 145 -2.15 9.28 10.71
N ASP A 146 -1.89 10.54 10.37
CA ASP A 146 -2.62 11.24 9.31
C ASP A 146 -1.65 12.09 8.48
N ALA A 147 -1.72 11.99 7.16
CA ALA A 147 -0.87 12.75 6.25
C ALA A 147 -1.01 14.28 6.45
N ARG A 148 -2.13 14.74 6.99
CA ARG A 148 -2.34 16.16 7.34
C ARG A 148 -1.42 16.66 8.45
N ASP A 149 -0.78 15.78 9.19
CA ASP A 149 0.14 16.15 10.27
C ASP A 149 1.57 16.37 9.79
N VAL A 150 1.87 16.08 8.53
CA VAL A 150 3.16 16.41 7.92
C VAL A 150 3.37 17.92 7.86
N ARG A 151 4.56 18.37 8.25
CA ARG A 151 4.97 19.78 8.29
C ARG A 151 6.29 19.97 7.56
N ALA A 152 6.52 21.21 7.11
CA ALA A 152 7.83 21.61 6.61
C ALA A 152 8.91 21.31 7.65
N GLY A 153 9.95 20.61 7.24
CA GLY A 153 11.02 20.09 8.09
C GLY A 153 10.97 18.59 8.35
N ASN A 154 9.81 17.93 8.17
CA ASN A 154 9.77 16.48 8.24
C ASN A 154 10.60 15.84 7.11
N GLU A 155 11.34 14.81 7.43
CA GLU A 155 12.13 14.02 6.49
C GLU A 155 11.32 12.85 5.94
N LEU A 156 11.63 12.44 4.72
CA LEU A 156 10.94 11.35 4.05
C LEU A 156 11.85 10.13 3.92
N VAL A 157 11.36 9.01 4.41
CA VAL A 157 12.01 7.69 4.35
C VAL A 157 11.16 6.76 3.51
N LEU A 158 11.80 6.00 2.61
CA LEU A 158 11.19 4.91 1.87
C LEU A 158 11.76 3.59 2.37
N THR A 159 10.91 2.63 2.67
CA THR A 159 11.33 1.27 3.01
C THR A 159 11.48 0.42 1.75
N LYS A 160 12.37 -0.58 1.80
CA LYS A 160 12.66 -1.53 0.72
C LYS A 160 13.00 -0.83 -0.60
N SER A 161 12.21 -1.06 -1.68
CA SER A 161 12.49 -0.45 -2.98
C SER A 161 11.22 -0.17 -3.80
N ALA A 162 11.32 0.77 -4.75
CA ALA A 162 10.24 1.12 -5.65
C ALA A 162 9.93 -0.02 -6.64
N GLY A 163 8.65 -0.19 -6.98
CA GLY A 163 8.17 -1.05 -8.06
C GLY A 163 8.21 -2.55 -7.75
N LEU A 164 8.26 -2.97 -6.47
CA LEU A 164 8.35 -4.39 -6.09
C LEU A 164 7.16 -5.19 -6.61
N GLU A 165 5.94 -4.82 -6.24
CA GLU A 165 4.73 -5.54 -6.64
C GLU A 165 4.54 -5.50 -8.16
N GLY A 166 4.72 -4.34 -8.79
CA GLY A 166 4.59 -4.20 -10.25
C GLY A 166 5.56 -5.10 -11.00
N ALA A 167 6.81 -5.19 -10.56
CA ALA A 167 7.79 -6.11 -11.15
C ALA A 167 7.41 -7.58 -10.92
N ALA A 168 6.89 -7.92 -9.72
CA ALA A 168 6.44 -9.28 -9.42
C ALA A 168 5.26 -9.70 -10.30
N ILE A 169 4.26 -8.84 -10.48
CA ILE A 169 3.11 -9.08 -11.37
C ILE A 169 3.57 -9.22 -12.83
N LEU A 170 4.42 -8.31 -13.30
CA LEU A 170 4.93 -8.36 -14.68
C LEU A 170 5.71 -9.66 -14.95
N ALA A 171 6.57 -10.08 -14.02
CA ALA A 171 7.35 -11.31 -14.15
C ALA A 171 6.49 -12.57 -14.05
N SER A 172 5.38 -12.56 -13.32
CA SER A 172 4.49 -13.71 -13.11
C SER A 172 3.41 -13.82 -14.19
N ASP A 173 2.65 -12.76 -14.41
CA ASP A 173 1.44 -12.79 -15.23
C ASP A 173 1.69 -12.36 -16.69
N PHE A 174 2.78 -11.61 -16.94
CA PHE A 174 3.09 -11.02 -18.25
C PHE A 174 4.49 -11.41 -18.75
N SER A 175 5.03 -12.55 -18.31
CA SER A 175 6.39 -13.00 -18.66
C SER A 175 6.62 -13.10 -20.18
N ALA A 176 5.59 -13.36 -20.98
CA ALA A 176 5.67 -13.40 -22.42
C ALA A 176 6.12 -12.06 -23.06
N LEU A 177 5.89 -10.93 -22.38
CA LEU A 177 6.33 -9.60 -22.80
C LEU A 177 7.79 -9.31 -22.45
N LEU A 178 8.44 -10.17 -21.66
CA LEU A 178 9.76 -9.98 -21.05
C LEU A 178 10.84 -10.89 -21.65
N SER A 179 10.68 -11.29 -22.90
CA SER A 179 11.59 -12.25 -23.57
C SER A 179 13.05 -11.78 -23.65
N GLY A 180 13.32 -10.49 -23.45
CA GLY A 180 14.68 -9.92 -23.43
C GLY A 180 15.27 -9.73 -22.03
N VAL A 181 14.52 -10.05 -20.97
CA VAL A 181 14.96 -9.91 -19.58
C VAL A 181 15.63 -11.22 -19.13
N PRO A 182 16.79 -11.17 -18.45
CA PRO A 182 17.43 -12.37 -17.91
C PRO A 182 16.52 -13.16 -16.97
N GLU A 183 16.51 -14.50 -17.11
CA GLU A 183 15.65 -15.35 -16.27
C GLU A 183 15.95 -15.16 -14.76
N GLU A 184 17.20 -14.89 -14.41
CA GLU A 184 17.57 -14.61 -13.02
C GLU A 184 16.80 -13.38 -12.46
N ALA A 185 16.68 -12.32 -13.24
CA ALA A 185 15.91 -11.13 -12.86
C ALA A 185 14.42 -11.44 -12.73
N LEU A 186 13.86 -12.26 -13.63
CA LEU A 186 12.46 -12.70 -13.54
C LEU A 186 12.20 -13.56 -12.31
N VAL A 187 13.12 -14.46 -11.96
CA VAL A 187 13.02 -15.29 -10.75
C VAL A 187 13.09 -14.42 -9.50
N GLN A 188 14.00 -13.46 -9.46
CA GLN A 188 14.11 -12.50 -8.35
C GLN A 188 12.82 -11.67 -8.21
N ALA A 189 12.30 -11.13 -9.31
CA ALA A 189 11.09 -10.33 -9.30
C ALA A 189 9.86 -11.12 -8.82
N ARG A 190 9.68 -12.37 -9.26
CA ARG A 190 8.62 -13.26 -8.74
C ARG A 190 8.73 -13.47 -7.23
N GLY A 191 9.93 -13.39 -6.67
CA GLY A 191 10.18 -13.50 -5.24
C GLY A 191 9.66 -12.32 -4.42
N PHE A 192 9.42 -11.16 -5.04
CA PHE A 192 9.01 -9.92 -4.34
C PHE A 192 7.62 -10.02 -3.71
N PHE A 193 6.76 -10.94 -4.13
CA PHE A 193 5.50 -11.18 -3.43
C PHE A 193 5.70 -11.53 -1.93
N LYS A 194 6.87 -12.02 -1.55
CA LYS A 194 7.21 -12.29 -0.14
C LYS A 194 7.52 -11.02 0.66
N GLU A 195 7.71 -9.89 -0.02
CA GLU A 195 8.12 -8.62 0.57
C GLU A 195 7.00 -7.57 0.59
N VAL A 196 5.79 -7.92 0.13
CA VAL A 196 4.68 -6.96 -0.02
C VAL A 196 4.09 -6.46 1.31
N SER A 197 4.31 -7.15 2.43
CA SER A 197 3.87 -6.68 3.75
C SER A 197 4.74 -5.53 4.24
N VAL A 198 4.11 -4.47 4.76
CA VAL A 198 4.77 -3.34 5.44
C VAL A 198 4.32 -3.18 6.90
N VAL A 199 3.65 -4.19 7.45
CA VAL A 199 3.11 -4.14 8.81
C VAL A 199 4.22 -3.92 9.85
N LYS A 200 5.33 -4.64 9.72
CA LYS A 200 6.44 -4.57 10.67
C LYS A 200 7.09 -3.19 10.70
N GLU A 201 7.38 -2.64 9.53
CA GLU A 201 7.98 -1.30 9.40
C GLU A 201 7.01 -0.19 9.80
N GLY A 202 5.72 -0.31 9.47
CA GLY A 202 4.72 0.68 9.82
C GLY A 202 4.52 0.78 11.32
N LEU A 203 4.35 -0.36 12.00
CA LEU A 203 4.22 -0.39 13.47
C LEU A 203 5.49 0.11 14.18
N TYR A 204 6.66 -0.26 13.66
CA TYR A 204 7.92 0.25 14.18
C TYR A 204 8.02 1.77 14.02
N ALA A 205 7.77 2.28 12.82
CA ALA A 205 7.86 3.70 12.53
C ALA A 205 6.87 4.54 13.35
N ALA A 206 5.63 4.06 13.53
CA ALA A 206 4.63 4.70 14.37
C ALA A 206 5.11 4.89 15.81
N ALA A 207 5.83 3.89 16.37
CA ALA A 207 6.41 3.97 17.70
C ALA A 207 7.71 4.80 17.77
N HIS A 208 8.32 5.16 16.62
CA HIS A 208 9.65 5.79 16.57
C HIS A 208 9.67 7.09 15.76
N GLY A 209 8.62 7.90 15.90
CA GLY A 209 8.62 9.29 15.42
C GLY A 209 8.12 9.49 14.00
N ALA A 210 7.43 8.50 13.41
CA ALA A 210 6.64 8.75 12.22
C ALA A 210 5.51 9.73 12.55
N VAL A 211 5.30 10.69 11.65
CA VAL A 211 4.24 11.68 11.73
C VAL A 211 3.07 11.27 10.83
N ALA A 212 3.41 10.69 9.69
CA ALA A 212 2.48 10.13 8.73
C ALA A 212 3.17 9.04 7.91
N MET A 213 2.39 8.13 7.38
CA MET A 213 2.86 7.08 6.48
C MET A 213 1.86 6.89 5.34
N HIS A 214 2.35 6.34 4.24
CA HIS A 214 1.55 5.95 3.08
C HIS A 214 2.17 4.67 2.50
N ASP A 215 1.40 3.60 2.40
CA ASP A 215 1.83 2.43 1.66
C ASP A 215 1.82 2.74 0.17
N VAL A 216 2.86 2.31 -0.51
CA VAL A 216 3.10 2.74 -1.90
C VAL A 216 2.40 1.79 -2.86
N THR A 217 1.23 2.17 -3.33
CA THR A 217 0.39 1.37 -4.23
C THR A 217 0.35 1.95 -5.65
N GLU A 218 -0.83 2.26 -6.19
CA GLU A 218 -0.99 2.80 -7.54
C GLU A 218 -0.33 4.17 -7.70
N GLY A 219 0.34 4.35 -8.82
CA GLY A 219 1.14 5.54 -9.08
C GLY A 219 2.55 5.48 -8.49
N GLY A 220 2.85 4.42 -7.71
CA GLY A 220 4.17 4.16 -7.14
C GLY A 220 4.62 5.24 -6.16
N VAL A 221 5.93 5.36 -5.99
CA VAL A 221 6.54 6.34 -5.06
C VAL A 221 6.13 7.77 -5.40
N LEU A 222 5.96 8.08 -6.70
CA LEU A 222 5.56 9.42 -7.11
C LEU A 222 4.10 9.73 -6.78
N GLY A 223 3.22 8.74 -6.87
CA GLY A 223 1.82 8.83 -6.46
C GLY A 223 1.71 9.09 -4.96
N ALA A 224 2.31 8.23 -4.15
CA ALA A 224 2.31 8.35 -2.69
C ALA A 224 2.87 9.69 -2.20
N ALA A 225 3.97 10.16 -2.81
CA ALA A 225 4.57 11.45 -2.47
C ALA A 225 3.65 12.63 -2.81
N TRP A 226 2.95 12.55 -3.95
CA TRP A 226 2.00 13.58 -4.35
C TRP A 226 0.77 13.60 -3.43
N GLU A 227 0.20 12.43 -3.12
CA GLU A 227 -0.94 12.31 -2.21
C GLU A 227 -0.62 12.81 -0.80
N MET A 228 0.55 12.46 -0.28
CA MET A 228 1.03 12.98 1.00
C MET A 228 1.19 14.52 0.97
N ALA A 229 1.74 15.08 -0.12
CA ALA A 229 1.91 16.52 -0.27
C ALA A 229 0.56 17.26 -0.30
N GLU A 230 -0.41 16.73 -1.04
CA GLU A 230 -1.75 17.30 -1.16
C GLU A 230 -2.51 17.24 0.18
N ALA A 231 -2.49 16.10 0.86
CA ALA A 231 -3.14 15.95 2.16
C ALA A 231 -2.52 16.89 3.22
N ALA A 232 -1.20 17.02 3.22
CA ALA A 232 -0.44 17.86 4.15
C ALA A 232 -0.50 19.36 3.81
N ARG A 233 -0.90 19.71 2.59
CA ARG A 233 -0.79 21.09 2.04
C ARG A 233 0.63 21.65 2.18
N CYS A 234 1.61 20.82 1.90
CA CYS A 234 3.02 21.18 1.88
C CYS A 234 3.64 20.79 0.53
N ARG A 235 4.90 21.16 0.31
CA ARG A 235 5.66 20.63 -0.82
C ARG A 235 6.53 19.47 -0.35
N VAL A 236 6.46 18.35 -1.07
CA VAL A 236 7.35 17.21 -0.92
C VAL A 236 8.47 17.32 -1.96
N VAL A 237 9.71 17.33 -1.51
CA VAL A 237 10.90 17.37 -2.37
C VAL A 237 11.65 16.04 -2.24
N ILE A 238 11.80 15.34 -3.36
CA ILE A 238 12.39 13.99 -3.41
C ILE A 238 13.73 14.05 -4.14
N ASP A 239 14.74 13.40 -3.60
CA ASP A 239 15.97 13.09 -4.32
C ASP A 239 15.78 11.79 -5.11
N ARG A 240 15.65 11.92 -6.43
CA ARG A 240 15.48 10.78 -7.35
C ARG A 240 16.58 9.73 -7.20
N ALA A 241 17.82 10.17 -6.97
CA ALA A 241 18.97 9.28 -6.86
C ALA A 241 19.00 8.50 -5.53
N ALA A 242 18.31 9.00 -4.52
CA ALA A 242 18.20 8.34 -3.21
C ALA A 242 17.10 7.26 -3.15
N ILE A 243 16.21 7.18 -4.16
CA ILE A 243 15.15 6.18 -4.19
C ILE A 243 15.75 4.81 -4.52
N PRO A 244 15.64 3.80 -3.64
CA PRO A 244 16.10 2.46 -3.95
C PRO A 244 15.25 1.81 -5.04
N ILE A 245 15.91 1.25 -6.06
CA ILE A 245 15.27 0.44 -7.10
C ILE A 245 16.04 -0.87 -7.19
N HIS A 246 15.33 -2.00 -7.06
CA HIS A 246 15.99 -3.30 -7.20
C HIS A 246 16.43 -3.53 -8.65
N PRO A 247 17.62 -4.10 -8.92
CA PRO A 247 18.11 -4.33 -10.28
C PRO A 247 17.13 -5.06 -11.18
N ALA A 248 16.47 -6.11 -10.68
CA ALA A 248 15.44 -6.85 -11.43
C ALA A 248 14.25 -5.95 -11.81
N THR A 249 13.80 -5.06 -10.92
CA THR A 249 12.76 -4.07 -11.23
C THR A 249 13.21 -3.11 -12.33
N ALA A 250 14.47 -2.64 -12.26
CA ALA A 250 15.03 -1.73 -13.27
C ALA A 250 15.11 -2.40 -14.65
N GLU A 251 15.55 -3.65 -14.73
CA GLU A 251 15.62 -4.42 -15.99
C GLU A 251 14.24 -4.65 -16.59
N ILE A 252 13.26 -5.06 -15.78
CA ILE A 252 11.87 -5.27 -16.24
C ILE A 252 11.26 -3.96 -16.73
N ALA A 253 11.41 -2.88 -15.96
CA ALA A 253 10.89 -1.58 -16.34
C ALA A 253 11.53 -1.06 -17.63
N ALA A 254 12.85 -1.20 -17.78
CA ALA A 254 13.57 -0.80 -19.00
C ALA A 254 13.12 -1.60 -20.23
N ALA A 255 12.90 -2.91 -20.11
CA ALA A 255 12.45 -3.76 -21.21
C ALA A 255 11.08 -3.35 -21.75
N LEU A 256 10.22 -2.77 -20.90
CA LEU A 256 8.86 -2.33 -21.27
C LEU A 256 8.75 -0.81 -21.48
N GLY A 257 9.84 -0.05 -21.32
CA GLY A 257 9.82 1.41 -21.39
C GLY A 257 8.99 2.07 -20.28
N LEU A 258 8.94 1.45 -19.10
CA LEU A 258 8.18 1.93 -17.94
C LEU A 258 9.09 2.71 -16.97
N ASP A 259 8.51 3.67 -16.24
CA ASP A 259 9.19 4.33 -15.12
C ASP A 259 8.98 3.49 -13.84
N PRO A 260 10.06 2.91 -13.24
CA PRO A 260 9.94 2.09 -12.03
C PRO A 260 9.38 2.86 -10.84
N LEU A 261 9.49 4.19 -10.82
CA LEU A 261 8.96 5.02 -9.74
C LEU A 261 7.44 5.17 -9.78
N ARG A 262 6.80 4.77 -10.89
CA ARG A 262 5.35 4.78 -11.11
C ARG A 262 4.71 3.40 -11.04
N LEU A 263 5.53 2.34 -10.95
CA LEU A 263 5.03 0.97 -10.81
C LEU A 263 4.42 0.77 -9.42
N LEU A 264 3.38 -0.08 -9.36
CA LEU A 264 2.84 -0.60 -8.10
C LEU A 264 3.98 -1.06 -7.19
N SER A 265 4.00 -0.56 -5.98
CA SER A 265 5.13 -0.74 -5.07
C SER A 265 4.70 -1.26 -3.69
N SER A 266 3.56 -2.00 -3.61
CA SER A 266 3.20 -2.66 -2.35
C SER A 266 4.39 -3.46 -1.83
N GLY A 267 4.66 -3.31 -0.55
CA GLY A 267 5.92 -3.72 0.08
C GLY A 267 6.87 -2.56 0.39
N ALA A 268 6.67 -1.38 -0.20
CA ALA A 268 7.35 -0.16 0.21
C ALA A 268 6.39 0.75 1.01
N MET A 269 6.92 1.43 2.01
CA MET A 269 6.21 2.44 2.82
C MET A 269 6.92 3.77 2.68
N LEU A 270 6.19 4.83 2.34
CA LEU A 270 6.66 6.20 2.42
C LEU A 270 6.33 6.77 3.81
N ILE A 271 7.34 7.18 4.54
CA ILE A 271 7.22 7.61 5.94
C ILE A 271 7.69 9.05 6.06
N ALA A 272 6.85 9.95 6.55
CA ALA A 272 7.24 11.27 7.00
C ALA A 272 7.56 11.20 8.50
N CYS A 273 8.74 11.66 8.91
CA CYS A 273 9.23 11.56 10.29
C CYS A 273 10.02 12.78 10.72
N VAL A 274 10.33 12.86 12.02
CA VAL A 274 11.11 13.96 12.59
C VAL A 274 12.62 13.77 12.35
N ASP A 275 13.12 12.54 12.49
CA ASP A 275 14.53 12.16 12.31
C ASP A 275 14.63 10.94 11.41
N GLY A 276 14.83 11.18 10.12
CA GLY A 276 14.94 10.13 9.11
C GLY A 276 16.17 9.25 9.27
N ASP A 277 17.28 9.80 9.75
CA ASP A 277 18.51 9.03 9.92
C ASP A 277 18.38 8.06 11.10
N ALA A 278 17.73 8.46 12.19
CA ALA A 278 17.41 7.57 13.31
C ALA A 278 16.43 6.47 12.90
N LEU A 279 15.39 6.83 12.16
CA LEU A 279 14.39 5.87 11.68
C LEU A 279 15.02 4.84 10.71
N VAL A 280 15.85 5.28 9.76
CA VAL A 280 16.56 4.39 8.82
C VAL A 280 17.49 3.42 9.57
N ARG A 281 18.22 3.89 10.59
CA ARG A 281 19.07 3.00 11.40
C ARG A 281 18.24 1.92 12.09
N GLY A 282 17.16 2.30 12.78
CA GLY A 282 16.35 1.34 13.51
C GLY A 282 15.62 0.34 12.60
N LEU A 283 15.12 0.77 11.43
CA LEU A 283 14.55 -0.14 10.44
C LEU A 283 15.57 -1.15 9.93
N ARG A 284 16.82 -0.70 9.67
CA ARG A 284 17.91 -1.60 9.23
C ARG A 284 18.31 -2.59 10.30
N GLU A 285 18.30 -2.21 11.58
CA GLU A 285 18.54 -3.13 12.70
C GLU A 285 17.47 -4.23 12.79
N LEU A 286 16.24 -3.94 12.33
CA LEU A 286 15.18 -4.95 12.16
C LEU A 286 15.30 -5.78 10.87
N GLY A 287 16.33 -5.55 10.08
CA GLY A 287 16.54 -6.22 8.79
C GLY A 287 15.69 -5.66 7.65
N ILE A 288 15.12 -4.47 7.82
CA ILE A 288 14.28 -3.80 6.80
C ILE A 288 15.14 -2.74 6.09
N PRO A 289 15.44 -2.90 4.80
CA PRO A 289 16.12 -1.87 4.04
C PRO A 289 15.31 -0.57 4.04
N ALA A 290 15.96 0.56 4.26
CA ALA A 290 15.32 1.86 4.22
C ALA A 290 16.30 2.94 3.77
N ALA A 291 15.78 3.99 3.14
CA ALA A 291 16.56 5.13 2.68
C ALA A 291 15.81 6.43 2.92
N LYS A 292 16.54 7.47 3.32
CA LYS A 292 16.02 8.83 3.34
C LYS A 292 16.02 9.35 1.91
N ILE A 293 14.83 9.66 1.38
CA ILE A 293 14.62 10.01 -0.03
C ILE A 293 14.22 11.47 -0.25
N GLY A 294 13.99 12.23 0.81
CA GLY A 294 13.53 13.61 0.64
C GLY A 294 13.11 14.28 1.92
N LYS A 295 12.35 15.35 1.77
CA LYS A 295 11.79 16.14 2.89
C LYS A 295 10.56 16.93 2.48
N ALA A 296 9.74 17.27 3.46
CA ALA A 296 8.66 18.24 3.33
C ALA A 296 9.19 19.66 3.53
N VAL A 297 8.74 20.59 2.70
CA VAL A 297 9.08 22.03 2.77
C VAL A 297 7.82 22.88 2.61
N GLN A 298 7.93 24.18 2.81
CA GLN A 298 6.82 25.11 2.53
C GLN A 298 6.50 25.13 1.02
N GLY A 299 5.21 25.17 0.69
CA GLY A 299 4.72 25.16 -0.69
C GLY A 299 3.60 24.15 -0.89
N SER A 300 3.41 23.70 -2.12
CA SER A 300 2.40 22.70 -2.49
C SER A 300 2.95 21.74 -3.54
N GLY A 301 2.36 20.55 -3.63
CA GLY A 301 2.67 19.51 -4.59
C GLY A 301 3.99 18.78 -4.30
N ALA A 302 4.36 17.85 -5.19
CA ALA A 302 5.59 17.09 -5.12
C ALA A 302 6.51 17.42 -6.30
N CYS A 303 7.81 17.46 -6.07
CA CYS A 303 8.82 17.69 -7.11
C CYS A 303 10.12 16.96 -6.77
N PHE A 304 10.96 16.78 -7.77
CA PHE A 304 12.31 16.33 -7.51
C PHE A 304 13.23 17.48 -7.06
N ALA A 305 14.33 17.13 -6.39
CA ALA A 305 15.30 18.09 -5.87
C ALA A 305 16.00 18.91 -6.99
N ASP A 306 16.02 18.40 -8.22
CA ASP A 306 16.51 19.07 -9.42
C ASP A 306 15.49 20.02 -10.05
N GLY A 307 14.29 20.11 -9.50
CA GLY A 307 13.22 21.01 -9.94
C GLY A 307 12.29 20.45 -11.03
N THR A 308 12.42 19.15 -11.36
CA THR A 308 11.55 18.45 -12.33
C THR A 308 10.35 17.79 -11.68
#